data_e9fe31075bead982a482ae1842f6746a
#
_entry.id   e9fe31075bead982a482ae1842f6746a
#
_cell.length_a   1.000
_cell.length_b   1.000
_cell.length_c   1.000
_cell.angle_alpha   90.00
_cell.angle_beta   90.00
_cell.angle_gamma   90.00
#
_symmetry.space_group_name_H-M   'P 1'
#
loop_
_entity.id
_entity.type
_entity.pdbx_description
1 polymer ?
#
loop_
_entity_poly.entity_id
_entity_poly.type
_entity_poly.pdbx_seq_one_letter_code
_entity_poly.pdbx_strand_id
1 'polypeptide(L)'
;MMQAAQEALARSKAGDAQVQAWVCLADEASVAAPACQGPLAGAAFGVKDVIDVAGLPTRSGSAAESAEPARRDASCVSQLRDAGGVPIGKTVTAEYAYVTPGPTRNPRHLAHTPGGSSSGSAAAVAAGMVDLALGTQTGGSMIRPAAFCGVVGFKPTFGRVHRQGMHVLCDSLDTIGWFTRDVKQSQAVASVLLPGLAAHRPDRPPRVALLTCSAIGDLSGAARRALNDCAATLREHGAHIDAPDVDADLQALLDIHAQTMLAELARGLLPVVRGPHGHLLSPALRTAIDRGLAITHAEYAALQRRRARLGGEWLERFGAVDFIVTPSAPSEAPEGTRSTGSSLFNRVWSLLGWPALHLPTAHADNGLPVGVQWVARTDEDQALLGWARKLHPLVQRA
;
A
#
# COMPACT_ATOMS: atom_id res chain seq x y z
N MET A 1 -14.53 23.06 8.73
CA MET A 1 -14.14 22.16 7.63
C MET A 1 -12.98 22.74 6.82
N MET A 2 -13.09 23.92 6.25
CA MET A 2 -11.96 24.59 5.55
C MET A 2 -10.71 24.76 6.42
N GLN A 3 -10.88 25.12 7.68
CA GLN A 3 -9.79 25.30 8.64
C GLN A 3 -8.93 24.03 8.81
N ALA A 4 -9.52 22.84 8.85
CA ALA A 4 -8.78 21.59 9.05
C ALA A 4 -7.80 21.28 7.89
N ALA A 5 -8.20 21.49 6.63
CA ALA A 5 -7.34 21.31 5.48
C ALA A 5 -6.22 22.36 5.40
N GLN A 6 -6.52 23.61 5.75
CA GLN A 6 -5.51 24.69 5.85
C GLN A 6 -4.48 24.40 6.95
N GLU A 7 -4.94 23.93 8.12
CA GLU A 7 -4.06 23.51 9.21
C GLU A 7 -3.16 22.34 8.79
N ALA A 8 -3.71 21.36 8.05
CA ALA A 8 -2.93 20.25 7.52
C ALA A 8 -1.87 20.72 6.51
N LEU A 9 -2.21 21.66 5.64
CA LEU A 9 -1.25 22.28 4.71
C LEU A 9 -0.14 23.02 5.48
N ALA A 10 -0.49 23.78 6.52
CA ALA A 10 0.49 24.47 7.36
C ALA A 10 1.41 23.49 8.10
N ARG A 11 0.86 22.41 8.70
CA ARG A 11 1.65 21.33 9.33
C ARG A 11 2.59 20.66 8.32
N SER A 12 2.11 20.41 7.11
CA SER A 12 2.91 19.82 6.03
C SER A 12 4.08 20.72 5.64
N LYS A 13 3.82 22.04 5.42
CA LYS A 13 4.88 23.01 5.13
C LYS A 13 5.93 23.10 6.24
N ALA A 14 5.51 23.07 7.50
CA ALA A 14 6.41 23.17 8.64
C ALA A 14 7.24 21.89 8.89
N GLY A 15 6.67 20.70 8.69
CA GLY A 15 7.30 19.43 9.03
C GLY A 15 8.10 18.78 7.90
N ASP A 16 7.88 19.18 6.64
CA ASP A 16 8.41 18.44 5.49
C ASP A 16 9.93 18.56 5.29
N ALA A 17 10.55 19.61 5.80
CA ALA A 17 11.99 19.80 5.68
C ALA A 17 12.82 18.61 6.21
N GLN A 18 12.33 17.91 7.25
CA GLN A 18 12.98 16.75 7.82
C GLN A 18 12.54 15.44 7.19
N VAL A 19 11.25 15.30 6.88
CA VAL A 19 10.63 14.05 6.40
C VAL A 19 10.72 13.90 4.89
N GLN A 20 10.61 14.99 4.14
CA GLN A 20 10.60 15.02 2.67
C GLN A 20 9.53 14.08 2.09
N ALA A 21 8.31 14.20 2.61
CA ALA A 21 7.17 13.38 2.19
C ALA A 21 6.50 13.90 0.91
N TRP A 22 6.67 15.19 0.57
CA TRP A 22 5.96 15.86 -0.49
C TRP A 22 6.85 16.15 -1.72
N VAL A 23 6.30 15.89 -2.90
CA VAL A 23 6.86 16.35 -4.18
C VAL A 23 6.45 17.80 -4.41
N CYS A 24 5.18 18.10 -4.20
CA CYS A 24 4.62 19.45 -4.21
C CYS A 24 3.38 19.53 -3.32
N LEU A 25 3.12 20.70 -2.79
CA LEU A 25 1.89 21.03 -2.06
C LEU A 25 1.00 21.89 -2.95
N ALA A 26 -0.31 21.76 -2.77
CA ALA A 26 -1.29 22.64 -3.41
C ALA A 26 -1.17 24.07 -2.88
N ASP A 27 -1.63 25.03 -3.65
CA ASP A 27 -1.72 26.40 -3.18
C ASP A 27 -2.84 26.58 -2.14
N GLU A 28 -2.76 27.66 -1.36
CA GLU A 28 -3.71 27.95 -0.29
C GLU A 28 -5.12 28.22 -0.81
N ALA A 29 -5.26 28.78 -2.01
CA ALA A 29 -6.55 29.06 -2.61
C ALA A 29 -7.28 27.76 -3.00
N SER A 30 -6.55 26.81 -3.58
CA SER A 30 -7.08 25.48 -3.92
C SER A 30 -7.53 24.69 -2.67
N VAL A 31 -6.80 24.82 -1.55
CA VAL A 31 -7.14 24.14 -0.28
C VAL A 31 -8.27 24.87 0.46
N ALA A 32 -8.43 26.19 0.26
CA ALA A 32 -9.48 26.99 0.85
C ALA A 32 -10.82 26.88 0.10
N ALA A 33 -10.89 26.20 -1.04
CA ALA A 33 -12.15 26.00 -1.76
C ALA A 33 -13.17 25.23 -0.90
N PRO A 34 -14.48 25.53 -0.99
CA PRO A 34 -15.49 24.82 -0.23
C PRO A 34 -15.46 23.32 -0.55
N ALA A 35 -15.24 22.49 0.48
CA ALA A 35 -15.33 21.05 0.33
C ALA A 35 -16.80 20.61 0.37
N CYS A 36 -17.15 19.55 -0.38
CA CYS A 36 -18.44 18.91 -0.33
C CYS A 36 -18.73 18.36 1.07
N GLN A 37 -20.01 18.23 1.42
CA GLN A 37 -20.41 17.50 2.62
C GLN A 37 -20.32 15.99 2.35
N GLY A 38 -19.89 15.21 3.33
CA GLY A 38 -19.80 13.76 3.17
C GLY A 38 -19.00 13.10 4.28
N PRO A 39 -18.77 11.80 4.18
CA PRO A 39 -18.07 11.03 5.21
C PRO A 39 -16.59 11.43 5.43
N LEU A 40 -16.01 12.20 4.51
CA LEU A 40 -14.64 12.71 4.58
C LEU A 40 -14.61 14.25 4.69
N ALA A 41 -15.70 14.88 5.11
CA ALA A 41 -15.83 16.33 5.13
C ALA A 41 -14.70 17.03 5.91
N GLY A 42 -13.87 17.79 5.17
CA GLY A 42 -12.71 18.52 5.69
C GLY A 42 -11.45 17.68 5.92
N ALA A 43 -11.46 16.38 5.61
CA ALA A 43 -10.28 15.54 5.72
C ALA A 43 -9.24 15.92 4.65
N ALA A 44 -8.06 16.37 5.08
CA ALA A 44 -6.94 16.62 4.19
C ALA A 44 -6.27 15.32 3.78
N PHE A 45 -5.93 15.18 2.49
CA PHE A 45 -5.24 13.99 2.04
C PHE A 45 -4.06 14.24 1.09
N GLY A 46 -3.06 13.34 1.18
CA GLY A 46 -1.95 13.27 0.26
C GLY A 46 -2.24 12.31 -0.89
N VAL A 47 -1.66 12.56 -2.06
CA VAL A 47 -1.85 11.72 -3.24
C VAL A 47 -0.50 11.30 -3.80
N LYS A 48 -0.22 9.99 -3.83
CA LYS A 48 1.02 9.45 -4.38
C LYS A 48 1.28 9.96 -5.80
N ASP A 49 2.52 10.31 -6.09
CA ASP A 49 2.94 10.94 -7.35
C ASP A 49 2.94 10.02 -8.58
N VAL A 50 2.02 9.06 -8.60
CA VAL A 50 1.61 8.27 -9.78
C VAL A 50 0.11 8.40 -10.04
N ILE A 51 -0.60 9.24 -9.25
CA ILE A 51 -2.04 9.44 -9.33
C ILE A 51 -2.30 10.91 -9.61
N ASP A 52 -3.12 11.21 -10.60
CA ASP A 52 -3.40 12.56 -11.05
C ASP A 52 -4.24 13.36 -10.05
N VAL A 53 -3.84 14.61 -9.84
CA VAL A 53 -4.61 15.64 -9.16
C VAL A 53 -4.68 16.85 -10.08
N ALA A 54 -5.87 17.30 -10.41
CA ALA A 54 -6.05 18.47 -11.29
C ALA A 54 -5.26 19.68 -10.77
N GLY A 55 -4.49 20.30 -11.63
CA GLY A 55 -3.65 21.46 -11.31
C GLY A 55 -2.28 21.12 -10.70
N LEU A 56 -1.97 19.84 -10.43
CA LEU A 56 -0.67 19.40 -9.93
C LEU A 56 0.01 18.44 -10.92
N PRO A 57 1.35 18.48 -11.07
CA PRO A 57 2.05 17.53 -11.93
C PRO A 57 2.05 16.11 -11.36
N THR A 58 2.12 15.12 -12.25
CA THR A 58 2.33 13.71 -11.91
C THR A 58 3.61 13.22 -12.58
N ARG A 59 4.68 13.11 -11.82
CA ARG A 59 6.03 12.84 -12.33
C ARG A 59 6.53 11.42 -12.04
N SER A 60 5.76 10.58 -11.39
CA SER A 60 6.11 9.19 -11.07
C SER A 60 7.48 9.03 -10.40
N GLY A 61 7.94 10.04 -9.66
CA GLY A 61 9.28 10.04 -9.03
C GLY A 61 10.44 10.02 -10.04
N SER A 62 10.22 10.40 -11.30
CA SER A 62 11.20 10.33 -12.39
C SER A 62 11.42 11.69 -13.06
N ALA A 63 12.65 11.96 -13.41
CA ALA A 63 13.01 13.14 -14.26
C ALA A 63 12.59 12.94 -15.73
N ALA A 64 12.21 11.71 -16.12
CA ALA A 64 11.76 11.41 -17.47
C ALA A 64 10.33 11.92 -17.74
N GLU A 65 9.54 12.17 -16.68
CA GLU A 65 8.17 12.66 -16.81
C GLU A 65 8.06 14.17 -16.88
N SER A 66 7.01 14.63 -17.56
CA SER A 66 6.70 16.05 -17.69
C SER A 66 6.32 16.66 -16.33
N ALA A 67 6.62 17.96 -16.18
CA ALA A 67 6.17 18.77 -15.05
C ALA A 67 4.81 19.47 -15.33
N GLU A 68 4.18 19.22 -16.47
CA GLU A 68 2.88 19.79 -16.79
C GLU A 68 1.80 19.31 -15.81
N PRO A 69 0.99 20.23 -15.26
CA PRO A 69 -0.09 19.85 -14.36
C PRO A 69 -1.14 18.97 -15.05
N ALA A 70 -1.64 17.97 -14.31
CA ALA A 70 -2.76 17.15 -14.78
C ALA A 70 -4.01 18.02 -15.00
N ARG A 71 -4.72 17.77 -16.10
CA ARG A 71 -5.92 18.54 -16.48
C ARG A 71 -7.17 18.18 -15.69
N ARG A 72 -7.17 16.99 -15.08
CA ARG A 72 -8.30 16.43 -14.32
C ARG A 72 -7.80 15.54 -13.20
N ASP A 73 -8.63 15.35 -12.19
CA ASP A 73 -8.40 14.38 -11.13
C ASP A 73 -8.46 12.93 -11.66
N ALA A 74 -7.68 12.05 -11.04
CA ALA A 74 -7.93 10.62 -11.12
C ALA A 74 -9.30 10.28 -10.51
N SER A 75 -9.94 9.20 -10.99
CA SER A 75 -11.27 8.78 -10.52
C SER A 75 -11.37 8.66 -8.99
N CYS A 76 -10.35 8.08 -8.35
CA CYS A 76 -10.32 7.95 -6.88
C CYS A 76 -10.18 9.30 -6.17
N VAL A 77 -9.47 10.26 -6.73
CA VAL A 77 -9.32 11.61 -6.18
C VAL A 77 -10.64 12.36 -6.29
N SER A 78 -11.31 12.30 -7.45
CA SER A 78 -12.63 12.91 -7.64
C SER A 78 -13.64 12.38 -6.62
N GLN A 79 -13.73 11.05 -6.44
CA GLN A 79 -14.63 10.44 -5.47
C GLN A 79 -14.36 10.90 -4.03
N LEU A 80 -13.07 11.04 -3.64
CA LEU A 80 -12.74 11.55 -2.31
C LEU A 80 -13.10 13.02 -2.16
N ARG A 81 -12.95 13.85 -3.20
CA ARG A 81 -13.41 15.25 -3.19
C ARG A 81 -14.92 15.35 -3.06
N ASP A 82 -15.68 14.55 -3.83
CA ASP A 82 -17.13 14.50 -3.77
C ASP A 82 -17.64 14.08 -2.38
N ALA A 83 -16.85 13.28 -1.66
CA ALA A 83 -17.10 12.89 -0.27
C ALA A 83 -16.63 13.92 0.78
N GLY A 84 -16.12 15.08 0.34
CA GLY A 84 -15.70 16.19 1.19
C GLY A 84 -14.21 16.22 1.55
N GLY A 85 -13.41 15.31 1.00
CA GLY A 85 -11.96 15.30 1.19
C GLY A 85 -11.25 16.40 0.39
N VAL A 86 -10.10 16.88 0.88
CA VAL A 86 -9.31 17.94 0.26
C VAL A 86 -7.89 17.44 -0.02
N PRO A 87 -7.49 17.20 -1.29
CA PRO A 87 -6.12 16.85 -1.61
C PRO A 87 -5.23 18.09 -1.43
N ILE A 88 -4.18 17.95 -0.61
CA ILE A 88 -3.27 19.06 -0.30
C ILE A 88 -1.91 18.95 -0.99
N GLY A 89 -1.67 17.91 -1.78
CA GLY A 89 -0.41 17.77 -2.52
C GLY A 89 -0.11 16.36 -3.00
N LYS A 90 1.03 16.27 -3.72
CA LYS A 90 1.57 15.01 -4.26
C LYS A 90 2.66 14.48 -3.34
N THR A 91 2.54 13.22 -2.93
CA THR A 91 3.50 12.57 -2.03
C THR A 91 4.54 11.78 -2.82
N VAL A 92 5.76 11.73 -2.28
CA VAL A 92 6.92 11.07 -2.90
C VAL A 92 6.64 9.58 -3.14
N THR A 93 7.08 9.11 -4.31
CA THR A 93 7.11 7.71 -4.71
C THR A 93 8.53 7.29 -5.10
N ALA A 94 8.83 6.00 -5.01
CA ALA A 94 9.97 5.45 -5.75
C ALA A 94 9.71 5.59 -7.25
N GLU A 95 10.77 5.70 -8.07
CA GLU A 95 10.69 5.90 -9.51
C GLU A 95 9.75 4.88 -10.17
N TYR A 96 8.71 5.36 -10.88
CA TYR A 96 7.62 4.58 -11.47
C TYR A 96 7.04 3.52 -10.53
N ALA A 97 6.94 3.83 -9.24
CA ALA A 97 6.51 2.90 -8.21
C ALA A 97 7.35 1.61 -8.12
N TYR A 98 8.54 1.56 -8.70
CA TYR A 98 9.43 0.38 -8.70
C TYR A 98 10.32 0.34 -7.45
N VAL A 99 11.65 0.41 -7.59
CA VAL A 99 12.58 0.15 -6.46
C VAL A 99 13.49 1.32 -6.09
N THR A 100 13.77 2.24 -7.02
CA THR A 100 14.66 3.38 -6.77
C THR A 100 13.97 4.38 -5.83
N PRO A 101 14.46 4.56 -4.58
CA PRO A 101 13.76 5.38 -3.59
C PRO A 101 13.81 6.85 -3.93
N GLY A 102 12.79 7.60 -3.48
CA GLY A 102 12.84 9.06 -3.38
C GLY A 102 13.54 9.52 -2.07
N PRO A 103 13.53 10.82 -1.78
CA PRO A 103 14.26 11.41 -0.66
C PRO A 103 13.61 11.20 0.72
N THR A 104 12.40 10.67 0.78
CA THR A 104 11.61 10.57 2.01
C THR A 104 12.33 9.79 3.11
N ARG A 105 12.26 10.32 4.33
CA ARG A 105 12.78 9.72 5.55
C ARG A 105 11.64 9.22 6.44
N ASN A 106 11.93 8.23 7.26
CA ASN A 106 10.94 7.70 8.20
C ASN A 106 10.72 8.69 9.35
N PRO A 107 9.49 9.20 9.57
CA PRO A 107 9.24 10.15 10.67
C PRO A 107 9.39 9.54 12.07
N ARG A 108 9.40 8.21 12.19
CA ARG A 108 9.69 7.52 13.46
C ARG A 108 11.17 7.55 13.80
N HIS A 109 12.04 7.52 12.79
CA HIS A 109 13.50 7.68 12.96
C HIS A 109 14.11 8.11 11.61
N LEU A 110 14.60 9.34 11.52
CA LEU A 110 15.03 9.97 10.26
C LEU A 110 16.21 9.27 9.54
N ALA A 111 16.99 8.43 10.24
CA ALA A 111 18.05 7.63 9.63
C ALA A 111 17.54 6.35 8.95
N HIS A 112 16.25 5.99 9.13
CA HIS A 112 15.67 4.76 8.61
C HIS A 112 14.80 5.03 7.38
N THR A 113 14.63 3.99 6.55
CA THR A 113 13.73 4.04 5.40
C THR A 113 12.26 4.11 5.86
N PRO A 114 11.39 4.91 5.21
CA PRO A 114 9.95 4.83 5.40
C PRO A 114 9.31 3.64 4.68
N GLY A 115 10.12 2.83 3.98
CA GLY A 115 9.62 1.85 3.01
C GLY A 115 9.30 2.51 1.67
N GLY A 116 8.48 1.83 0.88
CA GLY A 116 8.06 2.32 -0.44
C GLY A 116 7.31 1.22 -1.23
N SER A 117 6.91 1.54 -2.43
CA SER A 117 7.15 2.78 -3.21
C SER A 117 6.31 3.98 -2.75
N SER A 118 5.22 3.81 -2.00
CA SER A 118 4.37 4.88 -1.46
C SER A 118 5.00 5.51 -0.19
N SER A 119 6.28 5.88 -0.27
CA SER A 119 7.09 6.36 0.84
C SER A 119 6.53 7.65 1.46
N GLY A 120 6.29 8.66 0.66
CA GLY A 120 5.76 9.94 1.13
C GLY A 120 4.36 9.84 1.69
N SER A 121 3.49 8.97 1.12
CA SER A 121 2.13 8.78 1.60
C SER A 121 2.09 8.23 3.02
N ALA A 122 2.85 7.15 3.28
CA ALA A 122 2.93 6.56 4.62
C ALA A 122 3.59 7.53 5.62
N ALA A 123 4.67 8.20 5.21
CA ALA A 123 5.39 9.15 6.04
C ALA A 123 4.54 10.38 6.41
N ALA A 124 3.77 10.94 5.46
CA ALA A 124 2.90 12.09 5.73
C ALA A 124 1.81 11.77 6.77
N VAL A 125 1.20 10.58 6.70
CA VAL A 125 0.23 10.12 7.70
C VAL A 125 0.91 9.88 9.04
N ALA A 126 2.07 9.21 9.06
CA ALA A 126 2.82 8.91 10.28
C ALA A 126 3.34 10.16 11.00
N ALA A 127 3.68 11.21 10.24
CA ALA A 127 4.09 12.51 10.78
C ALA A 127 2.89 13.39 11.20
N GLY A 128 1.65 12.95 11.03
CA GLY A 128 0.45 13.73 11.35
C GLY A 128 0.21 14.93 10.43
N MET A 129 0.86 14.97 9.27
CA MET A 129 0.67 16.03 8.27
C MET A 129 -0.73 15.98 7.66
N VAL A 130 -1.22 14.77 7.42
CA VAL A 130 -2.56 14.48 6.90
C VAL A 130 -3.20 13.32 7.64
N ASP A 131 -4.53 13.22 7.54
CA ASP A 131 -5.29 12.13 8.16
C ASP A 131 -5.28 10.86 7.31
N LEU A 132 -5.22 11.00 5.99
CA LEU A 132 -5.15 9.90 5.04
C LEU A 132 -4.25 10.25 3.86
N ALA A 133 -3.74 9.25 3.16
CA ALA A 133 -3.04 9.44 1.90
C ALA A 133 -3.29 8.25 0.96
N LEU A 134 -3.48 8.55 -0.33
CA LEU A 134 -3.55 7.54 -1.38
C LEU A 134 -2.15 7.02 -1.72
N GLY A 135 -2.08 5.72 -1.96
CA GLY A 135 -0.90 5.03 -2.46
C GLY A 135 -1.26 3.94 -3.46
N THR A 136 -0.25 3.18 -3.90
CA THR A 136 -0.45 2.05 -4.82
C THR A 136 0.41 0.87 -4.40
N GLN A 137 -0.02 -0.35 -4.76
CA GLN A 137 0.77 -1.56 -4.56
C GLN A 137 0.77 -2.45 -5.79
N THR A 138 1.99 -2.77 -6.24
CA THR A 138 2.28 -3.82 -7.22
C THR A 138 2.81 -5.08 -6.50
N GLY A 139 3.75 -4.89 -5.58
CA GLY A 139 4.33 -5.95 -4.74
C GLY A 139 3.99 -5.78 -3.26
N GLY A 140 4.57 -4.75 -2.61
CA GLY A 140 4.37 -4.49 -1.19
C GLY A 140 4.25 -3.00 -0.84
N SER A 141 3.94 -2.16 -1.82
CA SER A 141 4.08 -0.70 -1.74
C SER A 141 2.98 0.01 -0.94
N MET A 142 2.05 -0.71 -0.33
CA MET A 142 1.12 -0.23 0.69
C MET A 142 1.49 -0.80 2.07
N ILE A 143 1.59 -2.13 2.14
CA ILE A 143 1.76 -2.84 3.42
C ILE A 143 3.13 -2.58 4.04
N ARG A 144 4.21 -2.64 3.25
CA ARG A 144 5.57 -2.40 3.74
C ARG A 144 5.79 -0.99 4.29
N PRO A 145 5.49 0.12 3.57
CA PRO A 145 5.65 1.45 4.14
C PRO A 145 4.69 1.70 5.32
N ALA A 146 3.49 1.10 5.34
CA ALA A 146 2.61 1.14 6.52
C ALA A 146 3.28 0.49 7.74
N ALA A 147 3.92 -0.68 7.57
CA ALA A 147 4.64 -1.37 8.62
C ALA A 147 5.82 -0.55 9.16
N PHE A 148 6.62 0.02 8.28
CA PHE A 148 7.81 0.79 8.68
C PHE A 148 7.49 2.15 9.32
N CYS A 149 6.38 2.76 8.94
CA CYS A 149 5.93 4.04 9.49
C CYS A 149 4.94 3.89 10.67
N GLY A 150 4.45 2.69 10.97
CA GLY A 150 3.52 2.43 12.06
C GLY A 150 2.14 3.08 11.84
N VAL A 151 1.57 2.93 10.66
CA VAL A 151 0.24 3.42 10.29
C VAL A 151 -0.61 2.30 9.71
N VAL A 152 -1.93 2.43 9.72
CA VAL A 152 -2.80 1.49 9.02
C VAL A 152 -2.64 1.68 7.51
N GLY A 153 -2.37 0.59 6.78
CA GLY A 153 -2.26 0.60 5.32
C GLY A 153 -3.18 -0.45 4.72
N PHE A 154 -4.06 -0.04 3.82
CA PHE A 154 -5.03 -0.94 3.19
C PHE A 154 -4.83 -1.00 1.68
N LYS A 155 -4.64 -2.20 1.17
CA LYS A 155 -4.70 -2.56 -0.24
C LYS A 155 -5.99 -3.32 -0.48
N PRO A 156 -7.00 -2.73 -1.14
CA PRO A 156 -8.24 -3.43 -1.43
C PRO A 156 -8.05 -4.58 -2.42
N THR A 157 -9.10 -5.32 -2.66
CA THR A 157 -9.20 -6.28 -3.77
C THR A 157 -8.79 -5.61 -5.08
N PHE A 158 -7.98 -6.31 -5.89
CA PHE A 158 -7.56 -5.82 -7.21
C PHE A 158 -8.78 -5.46 -8.08
N GLY A 159 -8.73 -4.29 -8.71
CA GLY A 159 -9.77 -3.80 -9.61
C GLY A 159 -10.98 -3.13 -8.92
N ARG A 160 -11.09 -3.16 -7.59
CA ARG A 160 -12.21 -2.52 -6.88
C ARG A 160 -12.13 -0.99 -6.87
N VAL A 161 -10.93 -0.43 -6.80
CA VAL A 161 -10.73 1.02 -6.97
C VAL A 161 -10.32 1.28 -8.42
N HIS A 162 -11.06 2.14 -9.09
CA HIS A 162 -10.84 2.43 -10.51
C HIS A 162 -9.53 3.18 -10.72
N ARG A 163 -8.71 2.74 -11.68
CA ARG A 163 -7.34 3.23 -11.92
C ARG A 163 -7.22 4.36 -12.95
N GLN A 164 -8.33 4.92 -13.43
CA GLN A 164 -8.29 6.06 -14.38
C GLN A 164 -7.54 7.24 -13.75
N GLY A 165 -6.56 7.78 -14.45
CA GLY A 165 -5.69 8.86 -13.97
C GLY A 165 -4.57 8.36 -13.05
N MET A 166 -4.24 7.06 -13.09
CA MET A 166 -3.06 6.49 -12.45
C MET A 166 -2.05 6.07 -13.52
N HIS A 167 -0.77 6.39 -13.32
CA HIS A 167 0.32 5.78 -14.08
C HIS A 167 0.50 4.33 -13.65
N VAL A 168 0.13 3.41 -14.51
CA VAL A 168 0.16 1.97 -14.25
C VAL A 168 1.56 1.43 -14.55
N LEU A 169 2.19 0.76 -13.59
CA LEU A 169 3.43 0.03 -13.75
C LEU A 169 3.17 -1.39 -14.25
N CYS A 170 2.21 -2.09 -13.62
CA CYS A 170 1.84 -3.47 -13.91
C CYS A 170 0.32 -3.60 -13.99
N ASP A 171 -0.20 -3.90 -15.17
CA ASP A 171 -1.63 -3.84 -15.45
C ASP A 171 -2.44 -4.87 -14.67
N SER A 172 -1.90 -6.06 -14.44
CA SER A 172 -2.57 -7.14 -13.71
C SER A 172 -2.32 -7.14 -12.19
N LEU A 173 -1.49 -6.21 -11.66
CA LEU A 173 -1.08 -6.20 -10.25
C LEU A 173 -1.43 -4.90 -9.53
N ASP A 174 -1.29 -3.75 -10.21
CA ASP A 174 -1.38 -2.43 -9.56
C ASP A 174 -2.75 -2.18 -8.96
N THR A 175 -2.74 -1.90 -7.67
CA THR A 175 -3.93 -1.63 -6.88
C THR A 175 -3.76 -0.30 -6.15
N ILE A 176 -4.74 0.61 -6.29
CA ILE A 176 -4.82 1.82 -5.47
C ILE A 176 -5.29 1.43 -4.07
N GLY A 177 -4.60 1.94 -3.06
CA GLY A 177 -4.95 1.77 -1.66
C GLY A 177 -4.73 3.06 -0.89
N TRP A 178 -4.83 3.00 0.44
CA TRP A 178 -4.69 4.18 1.28
C TRP A 178 -4.03 3.87 2.61
N PHE A 179 -3.48 4.92 3.22
CA PHE A 179 -2.93 4.95 4.57
C PHE A 179 -3.82 5.82 5.45
N THR A 180 -4.03 5.40 6.69
CA THR A 180 -4.77 6.16 7.69
C THR A 180 -4.14 5.96 9.07
N ARG A 181 -4.50 6.81 10.04
CA ARG A 181 -4.02 6.66 11.41
C ARG A 181 -4.65 5.48 12.13
N ASP A 182 -5.89 5.15 11.78
CA ASP A 182 -6.64 4.07 12.41
C ASP A 182 -7.59 3.35 11.42
N VAL A 183 -8.14 2.22 11.86
CA VAL A 183 -9.07 1.40 11.06
C VAL A 183 -10.41 2.11 10.83
N LYS A 184 -10.86 2.99 11.74
CA LYS A 184 -12.13 3.73 11.58
C LYS A 184 -12.04 4.68 10.38
N GLN A 185 -10.93 5.40 10.27
CA GLN A 185 -10.67 6.26 9.11
C GLN A 185 -10.55 5.43 7.82
N SER A 186 -9.87 4.27 7.89
CA SER A 186 -9.77 3.36 6.74
C SER A 186 -11.16 2.88 6.27
N GLN A 187 -12.08 2.59 7.18
CA GLN A 187 -13.48 2.26 6.84
C GLN A 187 -14.23 3.44 6.21
N ALA A 188 -13.97 4.67 6.66
CA ALA A 188 -14.57 5.86 6.05
C ALA A 188 -14.11 6.05 4.60
N VAL A 189 -12.82 5.83 4.32
CA VAL A 189 -12.29 5.85 2.94
C VAL A 189 -12.88 4.69 2.12
N ALA A 190 -12.96 3.49 2.69
CA ALA A 190 -13.57 2.33 2.02
C ALA A 190 -15.05 2.55 1.66
N SER A 191 -15.82 3.26 2.49
CA SER A 191 -17.23 3.58 2.17
C SER A 191 -17.37 4.46 0.92
N VAL A 192 -16.34 5.21 0.56
CA VAL A 192 -16.31 6.07 -0.63
C VAL A 192 -15.73 5.33 -1.85
N LEU A 193 -14.58 4.69 -1.69
CA LEU A 193 -13.84 4.08 -2.80
C LEU A 193 -14.31 2.65 -3.16
N LEU A 194 -15.07 1.99 -2.27
CA LEU A 194 -15.63 0.66 -2.47
C LEU A 194 -17.18 0.70 -2.36
N PRO A 195 -17.86 1.43 -3.24
CA PRO A 195 -19.30 1.60 -3.17
C PRO A 195 -20.04 0.26 -3.31
N GLY A 196 -21.22 0.17 -2.69
CA GLY A 196 -22.09 -1.01 -2.77
C GLY A 196 -21.72 -2.15 -1.83
N LEU A 197 -20.63 -2.05 -1.08
CA LEU A 197 -20.28 -3.02 -0.05
C LEU A 197 -20.79 -2.56 1.31
N ALA A 198 -21.68 -3.35 1.94
CA ALA A 198 -22.17 -3.08 3.28
C ALA A 198 -21.07 -3.26 4.33
N ALA A 199 -21.01 -2.38 5.33
CA ALA A 199 -20.08 -2.54 6.43
C ALA A 199 -20.35 -3.86 7.18
N HIS A 200 -19.32 -4.68 7.33
CA HIS A 200 -19.41 -5.94 8.07
C HIS A 200 -19.28 -5.69 9.57
N ARG A 201 -20.16 -6.30 10.36
CA ARG A 201 -20.12 -6.29 11.84
C ARG A 201 -20.05 -7.73 12.33
N PRO A 202 -18.84 -8.23 12.66
CA PRO A 202 -18.66 -9.61 13.11
C PRO A 202 -19.43 -9.87 14.41
N ASP A 203 -20.23 -10.95 14.43
CA ASP A 203 -21.07 -11.38 15.56
C ASP A 203 -20.63 -12.69 16.21
N ARG A 204 -19.63 -13.35 15.66
CA ARG A 204 -19.03 -14.59 16.14
C ARG A 204 -17.50 -14.48 16.27
N PRO A 205 -16.83 -15.46 16.88
CA PRO A 205 -15.36 -15.57 16.81
C PRO A 205 -14.89 -15.86 15.36
N PRO A 206 -13.71 -15.32 14.95
CA PRO A 206 -13.19 -15.54 13.60
C PRO A 206 -12.53 -16.92 13.44
N ARG A 207 -12.54 -17.41 12.21
CA ARG A 207 -11.68 -18.50 11.73
C ARG A 207 -10.47 -17.86 11.04
N VAL A 208 -9.28 -18.13 11.54
CA VAL A 208 -8.05 -17.48 11.12
C VAL A 208 -7.04 -18.50 10.63
N ALA A 209 -6.37 -18.22 9.54
CA ALA A 209 -5.17 -18.95 9.16
C ALA A 209 -3.93 -18.15 9.58
N LEU A 210 -2.99 -18.78 10.28
CA LEU A 210 -1.69 -18.19 10.63
C LEU A 210 -0.63 -18.70 9.66
N LEU A 211 -0.06 -17.80 8.86
CA LEU A 211 1.01 -18.11 7.93
C LEU A 211 2.31 -17.41 8.37
N THR A 212 3.29 -18.18 8.80
CA THR A 212 4.61 -17.64 9.18
C THR A 212 5.46 -17.25 7.97
N CYS A 213 5.17 -17.87 6.82
CA CYS A 213 5.90 -17.66 5.56
C CYS A 213 7.41 -17.90 5.67
N SER A 214 7.83 -18.90 6.48
CA SER A 214 9.24 -19.19 6.77
C SER A 214 10.03 -19.60 5.53
N ALA A 215 9.38 -20.21 4.54
CA ALA A 215 10.03 -20.61 3.28
C ALA A 215 10.49 -19.42 2.41
N ILE A 216 9.97 -18.23 2.63
CA ILE A 216 10.25 -17.07 1.77
C ILE A 216 11.12 -16.00 2.44
N GLY A 217 11.41 -16.12 3.71
CA GLY A 217 12.32 -15.19 4.40
C GLY A 217 12.29 -15.31 5.92
N ASP A 218 13.39 -14.89 6.52
CA ASP A 218 13.51 -14.82 7.97
C ASP A 218 12.83 -13.58 8.55
N LEU A 219 12.34 -13.71 9.78
CA LEU A 219 11.76 -12.63 10.56
C LEU A 219 12.73 -12.21 11.67
N SER A 220 12.85 -10.89 11.89
CA SER A 220 13.47 -10.36 13.11
C SER A 220 12.74 -10.86 14.35
N GLY A 221 13.44 -10.82 15.50
CA GLY A 221 12.82 -11.18 16.78
C GLY A 221 11.54 -10.37 17.05
N ALA A 222 11.55 -9.07 16.73
CA ALA A 222 10.39 -8.19 16.92
C ALA A 222 9.21 -8.55 16.01
N ALA A 223 9.45 -8.79 14.71
CA ALA A 223 8.41 -9.18 13.77
C ALA A 223 7.81 -10.56 14.13
N ARG A 224 8.65 -11.51 14.58
CA ARG A 224 8.19 -12.83 15.04
C ARG A 224 7.35 -12.72 16.32
N ARG A 225 7.78 -11.91 17.29
CA ARG A 225 6.99 -11.62 18.51
C ARG A 225 5.64 -11.02 18.15
N ALA A 226 5.61 -9.97 17.30
CA ALA A 226 4.37 -9.33 16.88
C ALA A 226 3.37 -10.30 16.25
N LEU A 227 3.85 -11.22 15.40
CA LEU A 227 3.02 -12.25 14.79
C LEU A 227 2.46 -13.24 15.83
N ASN A 228 3.32 -13.76 16.72
CA ASN A 228 2.93 -14.73 17.72
C ASN A 228 1.97 -14.13 18.76
N ASP A 229 2.25 -12.91 19.21
CA ASP A 229 1.43 -12.17 20.18
C ASP A 229 0.04 -11.85 19.61
N CYS A 230 -0.02 -11.44 18.33
CA CYS A 230 -1.29 -11.26 17.64
C CYS A 230 -2.10 -12.57 17.63
N ALA A 231 -1.48 -13.68 17.25
CA ALA A 231 -2.15 -14.97 17.23
C ALA A 231 -2.60 -15.43 18.63
N ALA A 232 -1.78 -15.24 19.66
CA ALA A 232 -2.12 -15.56 21.04
C ALA A 232 -3.34 -14.75 21.51
N THR A 233 -3.31 -13.43 21.34
CA THR A 233 -4.42 -12.53 21.70
C THR A 233 -5.71 -12.91 20.97
N LEU A 234 -5.65 -13.22 19.67
CA LEU A 234 -6.83 -13.66 18.94
C LEU A 234 -7.41 -14.98 19.50
N ARG A 235 -6.57 -15.95 19.90
CA ARG A 235 -7.04 -17.19 20.56
C ARG A 235 -7.71 -16.91 21.91
N GLU A 236 -7.12 -16.05 22.73
CA GLU A 236 -7.68 -15.63 24.02
C GLU A 236 -9.08 -15.00 23.86
N HIS A 237 -9.35 -14.37 22.70
CA HIS A 237 -10.64 -13.80 22.37
C HIS A 237 -11.53 -14.72 21.49
N GLY A 238 -11.24 -16.02 21.52
CA GLY A 238 -12.10 -17.06 20.96
C GLY A 238 -11.87 -17.37 19.48
N ALA A 239 -10.84 -16.81 18.84
CA ALA A 239 -10.54 -17.15 17.46
C ALA A 239 -10.10 -18.61 17.30
N HIS A 240 -10.64 -19.30 16.29
CA HIS A 240 -10.12 -20.59 15.83
C HIS A 240 -8.98 -20.34 14.85
N ILE A 241 -7.77 -20.79 15.19
CA ILE A 241 -6.57 -20.54 14.39
C ILE A 241 -5.93 -21.83 13.93
N ASP A 242 -5.90 -22.02 12.61
CA ASP A 242 -5.16 -23.06 11.92
C ASP A 242 -3.87 -22.53 11.33
N ALA A 243 -2.86 -23.39 11.17
CA ALA A 243 -1.58 -23.03 10.54
C ALA A 243 -1.29 -24.02 9.38
N PRO A 244 -1.95 -23.83 8.23
CA PRO A 244 -1.74 -24.74 7.09
C PRO A 244 -0.35 -24.56 6.50
N ASP A 245 0.26 -25.67 6.07
CA ASP A 245 1.49 -25.63 5.30
C ASP A 245 1.21 -25.20 3.86
N VAL A 246 1.86 -24.11 3.44
CA VAL A 246 1.74 -23.51 2.11
C VAL A 246 3.11 -23.18 1.50
N ASP A 247 4.18 -23.62 2.13
CA ASP A 247 5.56 -23.19 1.81
C ASP A 247 5.95 -23.49 0.36
N ALA A 248 5.54 -24.65 -0.17
CA ALA A 248 5.81 -25.01 -1.57
C ALA A 248 5.10 -24.08 -2.58
N ASP A 249 3.89 -23.64 -2.27
CA ASP A 249 3.12 -22.75 -3.12
C ASP A 249 3.62 -21.31 -3.05
N LEU A 250 4.10 -20.87 -1.87
CA LEU A 250 4.60 -19.51 -1.66
C LEU A 250 5.74 -19.17 -2.61
N GLN A 251 6.73 -20.06 -2.75
CA GLN A 251 7.85 -19.83 -3.66
C GLN A 251 7.38 -19.77 -5.11
N ALA A 252 6.47 -20.65 -5.51
CA ALA A 252 5.91 -20.66 -6.85
C ALA A 252 5.15 -19.37 -7.18
N LEU A 253 4.36 -18.86 -6.22
CA LEU A 253 3.63 -17.60 -6.38
C LEU A 253 4.57 -16.38 -6.44
N LEU A 254 5.66 -16.37 -5.66
CA LEU A 254 6.68 -15.33 -5.72
C LEU A 254 7.36 -15.27 -7.08
N ASP A 255 7.71 -16.44 -7.66
CA ASP A 255 8.35 -16.52 -8.98
C ASP A 255 7.41 -16.02 -10.08
N ILE A 256 6.14 -16.40 -10.02
CA ILE A 256 5.11 -15.90 -10.95
C ILE A 256 4.96 -14.39 -10.81
N HIS A 257 4.88 -13.87 -9.58
CA HIS A 257 4.80 -12.43 -9.35
C HIS A 257 5.99 -11.68 -9.95
N ALA A 258 7.21 -12.14 -9.68
CA ALA A 258 8.43 -11.48 -10.15
C ALA A 258 8.49 -11.39 -11.68
N GLN A 259 8.19 -12.48 -12.38
CA GLN A 259 8.22 -12.53 -13.83
C GLN A 259 7.06 -11.75 -14.45
N THR A 260 5.83 -11.85 -13.90
CA THR A 260 4.68 -11.06 -14.34
C THR A 260 4.97 -9.56 -14.22
N MET A 261 5.50 -9.14 -13.08
CA MET A 261 5.88 -7.73 -12.84
C MET A 261 6.91 -7.25 -13.87
N LEU A 262 7.98 -8.00 -14.12
CA LEU A 262 9.00 -7.62 -15.10
C LEU A 262 8.42 -7.52 -16.51
N ALA A 263 7.62 -8.50 -16.93
CA ALA A 263 7.03 -8.50 -18.27
C ALA A 263 6.08 -7.32 -18.51
N GLU A 264 5.27 -6.98 -17.51
CA GLU A 264 4.28 -5.91 -17.64
C GLU A 264 4.92 -4.52 -17.53
N LEU A 265 5.82 -4.29 -16.56
CA LEU A 265 6.53 -3.02 -16.45
C LEU A 265 7.34 -2.70 -17.72
N ALA A 266 7.99 -3.71 -18.31
CA ALA A 266 8.77 -3.49 -19.53
C ALA A 266 7.89 -3.06 -20.71
N ARG A 267 6.72 -3.68 -20.85
CA ARG A 267 5.75 -3.32 -21.90
C ARG A 267 5.14 -1.93 -21.65
N GLY A 268 4.76 -1.64 -20.41
CA GLY A 268 4.15 -0.36 -20.03
C GLY A 268 5.11 0.82 -20.16
N LEU A 269 6.39 0.64 -19.83
CA LEU A 269 7.40 1.70 -19.88
C LEU A 269 8.15 1.80 -21.22
N LEU A 270 7.87 0.94 -22.19
CA LEU A 270 8.53 1.00 -23.49
C LEU A 270 8.40 2.37 -24.20
N PRO A 271 7.25 3.07 -24.19
CA PRO A 271 7.16 4.42 -24.74
C PRO A 271 8.08 5.43 -24.05
N VAL A 272 8.27 5.33 -22.72
CA VAL A 272 9.16 6.21 -21.95
C VAL A 272 10.61 5.94 -22.31
N VAL A 273 11.02 4.66 -22.35
CA VAL A 273 12.40 4.25 -22.75
C VAL A 273 12.76 4.75 -24.14
N ARG A 274 11.82 4.66 -25.10
CA ARG A 274 12.02 5.10 -26.49
C ARG A 274 11.84 6.59 -26.69
N GLY A 275 11.29 7.28 -25.68
CA GLY A 275 11.07 8.71 -25.69
C GLY A 275 12.36 9.52 -25.48
N PRO A 276 12.30 10.85 -25.62
CA PRO A 276 13.47 11.73 -25.57
C PRO A 276 14.15 11.72 -24.20
N HIS A 277 13.45 11.36 -23.14
CA HIS A 277 13.93 11.38 -21.75
C HIS A 277 14.22 10.00 -21.18
N GLY A 278 14.17 8.92 -21.99
CA GLY A 278 14.43 7.54 -21.53
C GLY A 278 15.83 7.34 -20.94
N HIS A 279 16.82 8.18 -21.33
CA HIS A 279 18.18 8.18 -20.78
C HIS A 279 18.22 8.65 -19.31
N LEU A 280 17.15 9.30 -18.80
CA LEU A 280 17.04 9.78 -17.41
C LEU A 280 16.51 8.70 -16.45
N LEU A 281 16.04 7.55 -16.96
CA LEU A 281 15.60 6.44 -16.13
C LEU A 281 16.76 5.85 -15.33
N SER A 282 16.49 5.45 -14.08
CA SER A 282 17.50 4.84 -13.21
C SER A 282 18.07 3.54 -13.82
N PRO A 283 19.33 3.19 -13.50
CA PRO A 283 19.92 1.91 -13.95
C PRO A 283 19.12 0.68 -13.53
N ALA A 284 18.56 0.70 -12.31
CA ALA A 284 17.73 -0.39 -11.79
C ALA A 284 16.47 -0.61 -12.63
N LEU A 285 15.79 0.47 -13.02
CA LEU A 285 14.60 0.40 -13.84
C LEU A 285 14.92 -0.06 -15.27
N ARG A 286 15.99 0.46 -15.89
CA ARG A 286 16.44 0.02 -17.21
C ARG A 286 16.77 -1.48 -17.22
N THR A 287 17.53 -1.97 -16.24
CA THR A 287 17.82 -3.40 -16.10
C THR A 287 16.55 -4.24 -15.96
N ALA A 288 15.56 -3.77 -15.20
CA ALA A 288 14.28 -4.47 -15.08
C ALA A 288 13.52 -4.52 -16.40
N ILE A 289 13.53 -3.42 -17.16
CA ILE A 289 12.92 -3.35 -18.49
C ILE A 289 13.59 -4.35 -19.45
N ASP A 290 14.92 -4.38 -19.53
CA ASP A 290 15.65 -5.31 -20.39
C ASP A 290 15.33 -6.78 -20.06
N ARG A 291 15.27 -7.11 -18.77
CA ARG A 291 14.87 -8.44 -18.29
C ARG A 291 13.41 -8.76 -18.64
N GLY A 292 12.53 -7.79 -18.52
CA GLY A 292 11.11 -7.97 -18.84
C GLY A 292 10.85 -8.15 -20.33
N LEU A 293 11.59 -7.43 -21.20
CA LEU A 293 11.51 -7.59 -22.66
C LEU A 293 12.01 -8.97 -23.14
N ALA A 294 12.87 -9.63 -22.38
CA ALA A 294 13.32 -10.99 -22.67
C ALA A 294 12.23 -12.06 -22.42
N ILE A 295 11.18 -11.74 -21.66
CA ILE A 295 10.07 -12.66 -21.39
C ILE A 295 9.14 -12.71 -22.61
N THR A 296 9.10 -13.84 -23.27
CA THR A 296 8.26 -14.06 -24.46
C THR A 296 6.77 -14.03 -24.11
N HIS A 297 5.93 -13.82 -25.14
CA HIS A 297 4.47 -13.90 -24.94
C HIS A 297 4.01 -15.29 -24.48
N ALA A 298 4.63 -16.35 -24.98
CA ALA A 298 4.32 -17.73 -24.60
C ALA A 298 4.62 -18.00 -23.11
N GLU A 299 5.78 -17.55 -22.62
CA GLU A 299 6.16 -17.64 -21.22
C GLU A 299 5.21 -16.84 -20.35
N TYR A 300 4.92 -15.58 -20.71
CA TYR A 300 3.94 -14.76 -19.99
C TYR A 300 2.56 -15.44 -19.91
N ALA A 301 2.06 -15.96 -21.03
CA ALA A 301 0.79 -16.68 -21.05
C ALA A 301 0.80 -17.94 -20.16
N ALA A 302 1.94 -18.66 -20.10
CA ALA A 302 2.10 -19.80 -19.19
C ALA A 302 2.10 -19.35 -17.71
N LEU A 303 2.73 -18.22 -17.36
CA LEU A 303 2.67 -17.64 -16.01
C LEU A 303 1.24 -17.30 -15.61
N GLN A 304 0.44 -16.68 -16.50
CA GLN A 304 -0.94 -16.32 -16.19
C GLN A 304 -1.83 -17.57 -16.00
N ARG A 305 -1.65 -18.63 -16.78
CA ARG A 305 -2.36 -19.90 -16.57
C ARG A 305 -1.99 -20.54 -15.20
N ARG A 306 -0.70 -20.52 -14.84
CA ARG A 306 -0.22 -21.04 -13.56
C ARG A 306 -0.75 -20.21 -12.39
N ARG A 307 -0.78 -18.87 -12.52
CA ARG A 307 -1.39 -17.94 -11.55
C ARG A 307 -2.86 -18.28 -11.32
N ALA A 308 -3.64 -18.44 -12.39
CA ALA A 308 -5.07 -18.73 -12.30
C ALA A 308 -5.33 -20.08 -11.59
N ARG A 309 -4.56 -21.14 -11.92
CA ARG A 309 -4.67 -22.44 -11.27
C ARG A 309 -4.37 -22.35 -9.77
N LEU A 310 -3.20 -21.82 -9.38
CA LEU A 310 -2.82 -21.68 -7.97
C LEU A 310 -3.79 -20.78 -7.21
N GLY A 311 -4.26 -19.69 -7.84
CA GLY A 311 -5.26 -18.80 -7.25
C GLY A 311 -6.57 -19.51 -6.94
N GLY A 312 -7.05 -20.41 -7.82
CA GLY A 312 -8.22 -21.25 -7.58
C GLY A 312 -8.00 -22.22 -6.41
N GLU A 313 -6.86 -22.92 -6.39
CA GLU A 313 -6.50 -23.83 -5.31
C GLU A 313 -6.43 -23.13 -3.93
N TRP A 314 -5.93 -21.89 -3.91
CA TRP A 314 -5.87 -21.08 -2.69
C TRP A 314 -7.26 -20.58 -2.25
N LEU A 315 -8.13 -20.20 -3.17
CA LEU A 315 -9.52 -19.85 -2.84
C LEU A 315 -10.27 -21.02 -2.20
N GLU A 316 -10.06 -22.23 -2.68
CA GLU A 316 -10.65 -23.45 -2.08
C GLU A 316 -10.06 -23.74 -0.70
N ARG A 317 -8.71 -23.72 -0.58
CA ARG A 317 -8.00 -24.00 0.69
C ARG A 317 -8.41 -23.04 1.81
N PHE A 318 -8.56 -21.77 1.52
CA PHE A 318 -8.94 -20.74 2.49
C PHE A 318 -10.44 -20.40 2.49
N GLY A 319 -11.29 -21.23 1.84
CA GLY A 319 -12.72 -20.99 1.69
C GLY A 319 -13.50 -20.83 3.01
N ALA A 320 -13.06 -21.48 4.08
CA ALA A 320 -13.68 -21.39 5.40
C ALA A 320 -13.03 -20.35 6.34
N VAL A 321 -11.97 -19.64 5.90
CA VAL A 321 -11.20 -18.72 6.71
C VAL A 321 -11.75 -17.28 6.54
N ASP A 322 -11.93 -16.58 7.65
CA ASP A 322 -12.37 -15.18 7.62
C ASP A 322 -11.24 -14.25 7.21
N PHE A 323 -10.03 -14.51 7.74
CA PHE A 323 -8.81 -13.80 7.34
C PHE A 323 -7.55 -14.60 7.69
N ILE A 324 -6.48 -14.27 7.00
CA ILE A 324 -5.14 -14.80 7.22
C ILE A 324 -4.35 -13.76 8.01
N VAL A 325 -3.58 -14.18 9.01
CA VAL A 325 -2.60 -13.36 9.72
C VAL A 325 -1.20 -13.78 9.26
N THR A 326 -0.40 -12.82 8.82
CA THR A 326 0.94 -13.08 8.26
C THR A 326 1.86 -11.87 8.46
N PRO A 327 3.20 -12.00 8.33
CA PRO A 327 4.10 -10.87 8.50
C PRO A 327 3.85 -9.75 7.49
N SER A 328 3.86 -8.49 7.93
CA SER A 328 3.80 -7.32 7.03
C SER A 328 5.13 -7.02 6.36
N ALA A 329 6.21 -7.23 7.10
CA ALA A 329 7.60 -7.01 6.69
C ALA A 329 8.51 -7.97 7.46
N PRO A 330 9.74 -8.23 6.99
CA PRO A 330 10.66 -9.14 7.70
C PRO A 330 11.13 -8.58 9.04
N SER A 331 11.13 -7.28 9.20
CA SER A 331 11.63 -6.59 10.39
C SER A 331 10.94 -5.23 10.55
N GLU A 332 11.29 -4.51 11.59
CA GLU A 332 11.17 -3.05 11.66
C GLU A 332 11.91 -2.37 10.49
N ALA A 333 11.71 -1.06 10.32
CA ALA A 333 12.35 -0.30 9.24
C ALA A 333 13.89 -0.44 9.29
N PRO A 334 14.55 -0.92 8.22
CA PRO A 334 16.01 -0.94 8.15
C PRO A 334 16.62 0.46 8.16
N GLU A 335 17.84 0.58 8.69
CA GLU A 335 18.63 1.80 8.63
C GLU A 335 19.02 2.15 7.19
N GLY A 336 19.09 3.44 6.88
CA GLY A 336 19.42 3.99 5.57
C GLY A 336 18.18 4.24 4.71
N THR A 337 18.35 5.11 3.70
CA THR A 337 17.26 5.54 2.78
C THR A 337 17.48 5.09 1.34
N ARG A 338 18.56 4.35 1.07
CA ARG A 338 18.91 3.88 -0.29
C ARG A 338 18.13 2.64 -0.75
N SER A 339 17.27 2.09 0.10
CA SER A 339 16.41 0.94 -0.18
C SER A 339 15.04 1.16 0.43
N THR A 340 14.02 0.62 -0.22
CA THR A 340 12.66 0.59 0.33
C THR A 340 12.40 -0.64 1.21
N GLY A 341 13.39 -1.51 1.43
CA GLY A 341 13.28 -2.77 2.15
C GLY A 341 12.62 -3.90 1.34
N SER A 342 12.48 -5.08 1.94
CA SER A 342 11.92 -6.27 1.30
C SER A 342 10.40 -6.23 1.22
N SER A 343 9.83 -6.68 0.11
CA SER A 343 8.38 -6.83 -0.12
C SER A 343 7.94 -8.30 -0.22
N LEU A 344 8.78 -9.25 0.14
CA LEU A 344 8.53 -10.68 -0.09
C LEU A 344 7.19 -11.13 0.52
N PHE A 345 6.92 -10.75 1.76
CA PHE A 345 5.69 -11.13 2.48
C PHE A 345 4.39 -10.53 1.92
N ASN A 346 4.48 -9.62 0.94
CA ASN A 346 3.32 -8.94 0.38
C ASN A 346 2.99 -9.37 -1.06
N ARG A 347 3.99 -9.87 -1.80
CA ARG A 347 3.89 -10.12 -3.26
C ARG A 347 2.83 -11.14 -3.62
N VAL A 348 2.68 -12.18 -2.81
CA VAL A 348 1.68 -13.24 -3.01
C VAL A 348 0.27 -12.65 -3.01
N TRP A 349 -0.03 -11.78 -2.07
CA TRP A 349 -1.35 -11.16 -1.92
C TRP A 349 -1.64 -10.16 -3.05
N SER A 350 -0.60 -9.51 -3.57
CA SER A 350 -0.72 -8.68 -4.77
C SER A 350 -0.97 -9.53 -6.01
N LEU A 351 -0.27 -10.66 -6.16
CA LEU A 351 -0.45 -11.59 -7.28
C LEU A 351 -1.87 -12.20 -7.29
N LEU A 352 -2.35 -12.62 -6.13
CA LEU A 352 -3.70 -13.19 -5.98
C LEU A 352 -4.81 -12.13 -6.07
N GLY A 353 -4.47 -10.84 -5.98
CA GLY A 353 -5.44 -9.74 -5.99
C GLY A 353 -6.25 -9.61 -4.70
N TRP A 354 -5.87 -10.31 -3.63
CA TRP A 354 -6.58 -10.36 -2.36
C TRP A 354 -6.40 -9.08 -1.54
N PRO A 355 -7.44 -8.59 -0.84
CA PRO A 355 -7.31 -7.43 0.03
C PRO A 355 -6.35 -7.72 1.18
N ALA A 356 -5.49 -6.75 1.50
CA ALA A 356 -4.52 -6.84 2.57
C ALA A 356 -4.50 -5.55 3.41
N LEU A 357 -4.43 -5.70 4.72
CA LEU A 357 -4.49 -4.63 5.71
C LEU A 357 -3.31 -4.76 6.66
N HIS A 358 -2.42 -3.77 6.70
CA HIS A 358 -1.42 -3.67 7.76
C HIS A 358 -2.03 -3.05 9.01
N LEU A 359 -1.74 -3.68 10.14
CA LEU A 359 -2.10 -3.25 11.49
C LEU A 359 -0.81 -3.11 12.34
N PRO A 360 -0.48 -1.91 12.84
CA PRO A 360 0.61 -1.75 13.80
C PRO A 360 0.19 -2.41 15.12
N THR A 361 1.04 -3.27 15.69
CA THR A 361 0.71 -4.04 16.89
C THR A 361 1.70 -3.87 18.03
N ALA A 362 2.95 -3.51 17.75
CA ALA A 362 4.00 -3.43 18.75
C ALA A 362 5.17 -2.54 18.28
N HIS A 363 6.21 -2.46 19.10
CA HIS A 363 7.47 -1.82 18.77
C HIS A 363 8.64 -2.80 18.94
N ALA A 364 9.67 -2.62 18.15
CA ALA A 364 10.95 -3.31 18.29
C ALA A 364 11.75 -2.67 19.45
N ASP A 365 12.84 -3.32 19.87
CA ASP A 365 13.66 -2.87 20.99
C ASP A 365 14.30 -1.48 20.76
N ASN A 366 14.45 -1.06 19.49
CA ASN A 366 14.89 0.27 19.09
C ASN A 366 13.76 1.31 18.99
N GLY A 367 12.54 0.98 19.40
CA GLY A 367 11.37 1.86 19.38
C GLY A 367 10.69 1.99 18.00
N LEU A 368 11.22 1.34 16.95
CA LEU A 368 10.57 1.37 15.65
C LEU A 368 9.33 0.47 15.61
N PRO A 369 8.27 0.87 14.89
CA PRO A 369 7.04 0.09 14.85
C PRO A 369 7.23 -1.23 14.12
N VAL A 370 6.49 -2.23 14.58
CA VAL A 370 6.27 -3.51 13.91
C VAL A 370 4.79 -3.86 13.95
N GLY A 371 4.37 -4.76 13.07
CA GLY A 371 2.99 -5.20 13.03
C GLY A 371 2.78 -6.38 12.11
N VAL A 372 1.52 -6.71 11.91
CA VAL A 372 1.08 -7.83 11.10
C VAL A 372 0.21 -7.37 9.94
N GLN A 373 0.16 -8.13 8.85
CA GLN A 373 -0.88 -7.92 7.86
C GLN A 373 -1.97 -9.00 8.02
N TRP A 374 -3.20 -8.55 7.87
CA TRP A 374 -4.36 -9.41 7.72
C TRP A 374 -4.78 -9.41 6.25
N VAL A 375 -5.10 -10.59 5.74
CA VAL A 375 -5.46 -10.77 4.34
C VAL A 375 -6.77 -11.55 4.28
N ALA A 376 -7.70 -11.12 3.44
CA ALA A 376 -8.92 -11.86 3.18
C ALA A 376 -8.98 -12.28 1.69
N ARG A 377 -9.95 -13.12 1.34
CA ARG A 377 -10.17 -13.50 -0.04
C ARG A 377 -10.68 -12.31 -0.87
N THR A 378 -10.60 -12.46 -2.18
CA THR A 378 -11.16 -11.50 -3.12
C THR A 378 -12.60 -11.11 -2.72
N ASP A 379 -12.88 -9.82 -2.75
CA ASP A 379 -14.17 -9.20 -2.45
C ASP A 379 -14.61 -9.22 -0.97
N GLU A 380 -13.74 -9.69 -0.06
CA GLU A 380 -13.98 -9.69 1.38
C GLU A 380 -13.44 -8.41 2.09
N ASP A 381 -13.30 -7.32 1.34
CA ASP A 381 -12.73 -6.05 1.81
C ASP A 381 -13.41 -5.52 3.07
N GLN A 382 -14.75 -5.47 3.05
CA GLN A 382 -15.53 -4.95 4.18
C GLN A 382 -15.53 -5.91 5.38
N ALA A 383 -15.46 -7.22 5.11
CA ALA A 383 -15.31 -8.22 6.15
C ALA A 383 -13.96 -8.05 6.86
N LEU A 384 -12.86 -7.91 6.10
CA LEU A 384 -11.52 -7.67 6.64
C LEU A 384 -11.46 -6.40 7.51
N LEU A 385 -11.99 -5.29 7.01
CA LEU A 385 -12.07 -4.04 7.76
C LEU A 385 -12.98 -4.14 9.00
N GLY A 386 -14.07 -4.90 8.92
CA GLY A 386 -14.96 -5.16 10.04
C GLY A 386 -14.29 -5.95 11.15
N TRP A 387 -13.58 -7.03 10.81
CA TRP A 387 -12.76 -7.79 11.73
C TRP A 387 -11.66 -6.93 12.37
N ALA A 388 -10.95 -6.16 11.56
CA ALA A 388 -9.91 -5.25 12.06
C ALA A 388 -10.48 -4.19 13.01
N ARG A 389 -11.64 -3.62 12.70
CA ARG A 389 -12.29 -2.62 13.56
C ARG A 389 -12.63 -3.18 14.96
N LYS A 390 -13.04 -4.45 15.03
CA LYS A 390 -13.37 -5.14 16.28
C LYS A 390 -12.15 -5.58 17.05
N LEU A 391 -11.14 -6.14 16.37
CA LEU A 391 -10.06 -6.89 17.02
C LEU A 391 -8.72 -6.15 17.11
N HIS A 392 -8.45 -5.16 16.24
CA HIS A 392 -7.18 -4.41 16.30
C HIS A 392 -6.91 -3.76 17.67
N PRO A 393 -7.91 -3.14 18.35
CA PRO A 393 -7.69 -2.59 19.68
C PRO A 393 -7.23 -3.62 20.74
N LEU A 394 -7.52 -4.90 20.51
CA LEU A 394 -7.12 -5.99 21.42
C LEU A 394 -5.67 -6.46 21.15
N VAL A 395 -5.25 -6.48 19.87
CA VAL A 395 -3.92 -6.95 19.49
C VAL A 395 -2.85 -5.85 19.46
N GLN A 396 -3.25 -4.60 19.59
CA GLN A 396 -2.35 -3.45 19.68
C GLN A 396 -1.80 -3.37 21.11
N ARG A 397 -0.49 -3.57 21.26
CA ARG A 397 0.22 -3.34 22.52
C ARG A 397 0.74 -1.90 22.58
N ALA A 398 0.67 -1.30 23.75
CA ALA A 398 1.16 0.05 24.02
C ALA A 398 2.68 0.17 23.81
#